data_852d99c7f80c1949db8bb59bd47a8f8e
#
_entry.id   852d99c7f80c1949db8bb59bd47a8f8e
#
_cell.length_a   1.000
_cell.length_b   1.000
_cell.length_c   1.000
_cell.angle_alpha   90.00
_cell.angle_beta   90.00
_cell.angle_gamma   90.00
#
_symmetry.space_group_name_H-M   'P 1'
#
loop_
_entity.id
_entity.type
_entity.pdbx_description
1 polymer ?
#
loop_
_entity_poly.entity_id
_entity_poly.type
_entity_poly.pdbx_seq_one_letter_code
_entity_poly.pdbx_strand_id
1 'polypeptide(L)'
;SAFESLRLERILLDGQGNPGEGQKEAVRVVEDVLKERPGSQAALFMRALLEEVAPSIYPATVETARRAVSANPFSASAHHLLGHCLFRTGDYEGASAAFKESENLCLAWEKAENVSPALDDAYFRSILYRAVSEFCAGRYKRAEAIASRAASVPLDKKHPLGRPFRAMRLRYLAKEGRR
;
A
#
# COMPACT_ATOMS: atom_id res chain seq x y z
N SER A 1 -12.12 1.67 -1.85
CA SER A 1 -12.65 0.79 -0.79
C SER A 1 -12.18 -0.64 -1.02
N ALA A 2 -12.19 -1.51 0.03
CA ALA A 2 -11.86 -2.93 -0.12
C ALA A 2 -12.77 -3.63 -1.15
N PHE A 3 -14.00 -3.14 -1.34
CA PHE A 3 -14.94 -3.61 -2.34
C PHE A 3 -14.52 -3.26 -3.78
N GLU A 4 -13.92 -2.10 -3.99
CA GLU A 4 -13.40 -1.70 -5.31
C GLU A 4 -12.13 -2.48 -5.67
N SER A 5 -11.26 -2.76 -4.70
CA SER A 5 -10.10 -3.63 -4.92
C SER A 5 -10.52 -5.03 -5.36
N LEU A 6 -11.49 -5.65 -4.66
CA LEU A 6 -12.03 -6.97 -5.03
C LEU A 6 -12.77 -6.96 -6.38
N ARG A 7 -13.39 -5.84 -6.74
CA ARG A 7 -14.04 -5.69 -8.05
C ARG A 7 -13.02 -5.55 -9.17
N LEU A 8 -11.94 -4.79 -8.94
CA LEU A 8 -10.83 -4.66 -9.88
C LEU A 8 -10.12 -5.99 -10.08
N GLU A 9 -9.83 -6.74 -9.01
CA GLU A 9 -9.24 -8.08 -9.12
C GLU A 9 -10.06 -9.00 -9.99
N ARG A 10 -11.39 -9.01 -9.84
CA ARG A 10 -12.29 -9.84 -10.66
C ARG A 10 -12.36 -9.43 -12.14
N ILE A 11 -12.09 -8.17 -12.46
CA ILE A 11 -12.07 -7.67 -13.84
C ILE A 11 -10.70 -7.91 -14.47
N LEU A 12 -9.65 -7.80 -13.67
CA LEU A 12 -8.27 -7.84 -14.14
C LEU A 12 -7.67 -9.24 -14.16
N LEU A 13 -8.16 -10.13 -13.29
CA LEU A 13 -7.64 -11.50 -13.16
C LEU A 13 -8.69 -12.52 -13.59
N ASP A 14 -8.22 -13.63 -14.14
CA ASP A 14 -9.06 -14.80 -14.42
C ASP A 14 -9.41 -15.56 -13.13
N GLY A 15 -10.27 -16.60 -13.25
CA GLY A 15 -10.66 -17.44 -12.11
C GLY A 15 -9.50 -18.20 -11.43
N GLN A 16 -8.31 -18.19 -12.02
CA GLN A 16 -7.09 -18.80 -11.50
C GLN A 16 -6.09 -17.77 -10.94
N GLY A 17 -6.44 -16.48 -11.00
CA GLY A 17 -5.61 -15.38 -10.52
C GLY A 17 -4.54 -14.92 -11.54
N ASN A 18 -4.62 -15.35 -12.80
CA ASN A 18 -3.71 -14.88 -13.85
C ASN A 18 -4.27 -13.61 -14.52
N PRO A 19 -3.40 -12.81 -15.19
CA PRO A 19 -3.83 -11.64 -15.95
C PRO A 19 -4.89 -11.97 -16.99
N GLY A 20 -6.10 -11.47 -16.81
CA GLY A 20 -7.21 -11.60 -17.75
C GLY A 20 -7.11 -10.64 -18.92
N GLU A 21 -8.05 -10.75 -19.89
CA GLU A 21 -8.07 -9.87 -21.06
C GLU A 21 -8.28 -8.39 -20.67
N GLY A 22 -9.09 -8.12 -19.65
CA GLY A 22 -9.26 -6.75 -19.13
C GLY A 22 -7.98 -6.12 -18.61
N GLN A 23 -7.08 -6.90 -17.98
CA GLN A 23 -5.79 -6.39 -17.55
C GLN A 23 -4.87 -6.13 -18.75
N LYS A 24 -4.84 -7.03 -19.72
CA LYS A 24 -4.02 -6.86 -20.93
C LYS A 24 -4.43 -5.60 -21.69
N GLU A 25 -5.71 -5.35 -21.84
CA GLU A 25 -6.23 -4.16 -22.49
C GLU A 25 -5.89 -2.89 -21.69
N ALA A 26 -6.10 -2.90 -20.38
CA ALA A 26 -5.74 -1.77 -19.52
C ALA A 26 -4.23 -1.45 -19.59
N VAL A 27 -3.37 -2.48 -19.64
CA VAL A 27 -1.93 -2.32 -19.82
C VAL A 27 -1.62 -1.65 -21.17
N ARG A 28 -2.25 -2.07 -22.29
CA ARG A 28 -2.04 -1.45 -23.58
C ARG A 28 -2.39 0.03 -23.58
N VAL A 29 -3.57 0.38 -23.04
CA VAL A 29 -4.01 1.78 -22.95
C VAL A 29 -3.00 2.62 -22.16
N VAL A 30 -2.53 2.10 -21.01
CA VAL A 30 -1.54 2.79 -20.19
C VAL A 30 -0.20 2.93 -20.92
N GLU A 31 0.24 1.90 -21.64
CA GLU A 31 1.49 1.94 -22.44
C GLU A 31 1.41 2.97 -23.55
N ASP A 32 0.28 3.10 -24.23
CA ASP A 32 0.08 4.11 -25.27
C ASP A 32 0.17 5.54 -24.69
N VAL A 33 -0.43 5.76 -23.52
CA VAL A 33 -0.25 7.04 -22.80
C VAL A 33 1.22 7.29 -22.42
N LEU A 34 1.95 6.25 -21.98
CA LEU A 34 3.37 6.38 -21.61
C LEU A 34 4.29 6.59 -22.80
N LYS A 35 3.93 6.12 -24.00
CA LYS A 35 4.67 6.45 -25.25
C LYS A 35 4.59 7.94 -25.56
N GLU A 36 3.40 8.53 -25.43
CA GLU A 36 3.19 9.96 -25.67
C GLU A 36 3.70 10.85 -24.53
N ARG A 37 3.54 10.40 -23.28
CA ARG A 37 3.86 11.13 -22.05
C ARG A 37 4.61 10.23 -21.05
N PRO A 38 5.91 9.99 -21.25
CA PRO A 38 6.72 9.07 -20.44
C PRO A 38 6.80 9.44 -18.95
N GLY A 39 6.56 10.72 -18.61
CA GLY A 39 6.53 11.26 -17.24
C GLY A 39 5.14 11.36 -16.62
N SER A 40 4.09 10.84 -17.26
CA SER A 40 2.74 10.89 -16.71
C SER A 40 2.65 10.10 -15.39
N GLN A 41 2.54 10.80 -14.27
CA GLN A 41 2.43 10.17 -12.94
C GLN A 41 1.22 9.22 -12.86
N ALA A 42 0.07 9.64 -13.39
CA ALA A 42 -1.13 8.81 -13.37
C ALA A 42 -0.94 7.51 -14.19
N ALA A 43 -0.31 7.58 -15.35
CA ALA A 43 -0.06 6.40 -16.18
C ALA A 43 1.01 5.48 -15.55
N LEU A 44 2.07 6.03 -14.97
CA LEU A 44 3.08 5.26 -14.23
C LEU A 44 2.46 4.57 -13.00
N PHE A 45 1.62 5.28 -12.26
CA PHE A 45 0.90 4.72 -11.12
C PHE A 45 -0.04 3.58 -11.55
N MET A 46 -0.84 3.79 -12.58
CA MET A 46 -1.75 2.76 -13.11
C MET A 46 -0.98 1.56 -13.65
N ARG A 47 0.14 1.77 -14.34
CA ARG A 47 0.99 0.69 -14.83
C ARG A 47 1.49 -0.19 -13.69
N ALA A 48 2.07 0.43 -12.65
CA ALA A 48 2.57 -0.29 -11.49
C ALA A 48 1.44 -1.00 -10.71
N LEU A 49 0.25 -0.37 -10.60
CA LEU A 49 -0.91 -0.96 -9.95
C LEU A 49 -1.42 -2.20 -10.70
N LEU A 50 -1.51 -2.14 -12.04
CA LEU A 50 -1.94 -3.27 -12.86
C LEU A 50 -0.96 -4.46 -12.77
N GLU A 51 0.32 -4.19 -12.63
CA GLU A 51 1.35 -5.22 -12.43
C GLU A 51 1.37 -5.75 -10.98
N GLU A 52 1.10 -4.89 -9.99
CA GLU A 52 1.11 -5.26 -8.57
C GLU A 52 0.04 -6.29 -8.23
N VAL A 53 -1.13 -6.25 -8.85
CA VAL A 53 -2.20 -7.24 -8.63
C VAL A 53 -1.88 -8.62 -9.23
N ALA A 54 -0.87 -8.73 -10.09
CA ALA A 54 -0.45 -10.02 -10.65
C ALA A 54 0.14 -10.94 -9.57
N PRO A 55 0.05 -12.29 -9.73
CA PRO A 55 0.59 -13.25 -8.78
C PRO A 55 2.09 -13.09 -8.53
N SER A 56 2.84 -12.67 -9.54
CA SER A 56 4.27 -12.40 -9.45
C SER A 56 4.55 -10.93 -9.70
N ILE A 57 5.42 -10.37 -8.87
CA ILE A 57 5.91 -9.00 -9.05
C ILE A 57 7.36 -9.05 -9.55
N TYR A 58 7.66 -8.19 -10.49
CA TYR A 58 8.97 -8.13 -11.11
C TYR A 58 9.75 -6.89 -10.65
N PRO A 59 11.08 -6.91 -10.67
CA PRO A 59 11.89 -5.72 -10.40
C PRO A 59 11.51 -4.49 -11.25
N ALA A 60 11.07 -4.71 -12.49
CA ALA A 60 10.57 -3.67 -13.38
C ALA A 60 9.33 -2.95 -12.81
N THR A 61 8.45 -3.65 -12.08
CA THR A 61 7.29 -3.06 -11.44
C THR A 61 7.70 -2.12 -10.31
N VAL A 62 8.71 -2.50 -9.51
CA VAL A 62 9.29 -1.63 -8.48
C VAL A 62 9.84 -0.35 -9.11
N GLU A 63 10.56 -0.47 -10.23
CA GLU A 63 11.11 0.70 -10.94
C GLU A 63 10.00 1.60 -11.49
N THR A 64 8.95 1.04 -12.05
CA THR A 64 7.78 1.80 -12.50
C THR A 64 7.12 2.54 -11.33
N ALA A 65 6.97 1.91 -10.17
CA ALA A 65 6.45 2.55 -8.97
C ALA A 65 7.37 3.67 -8.45
N ARG A 66 8.71 3.49 -8.50
CA ARG A 66 9.67 4.55 -8.18
C ARG A 66 9.56 5.75 -9.12
N ARG A 67 9.39 5.50 -10.41
CA ARG A 67 9.16 6.57 -11.39
C ARG A 67 7.85 7.32 -11.12
N ALA A 68 6.78 6.63 -10.71
CA ALA A 68 5.53 7.27 -10.33
C ALA A 68 5.70 8.20 -9.12
N VAL A 69 6.47 7.77 -8.11
CA VAL A 69 6.85 8.61 -6.96
C VAL A 69 7.70 9.80 -7.41
N SER A 70 8.69 9.58 -8.26
CA SER A 70 9.56 10.67 -8.75
C SER A 70 8.78 11.71 -9.57
N ALA A 71 7.76 11.29 -10.33
CA ALA A 71 6.90 12.18 -11.10
C ALA A 71 5.96 13.03 -10.22
N ASN A 72 5.57 12.52 -9.04
CA ASN A 72 4.84 13.29 -8.03
C ASN A 72 5.22 12.81 -6.61
N PRO A 73 6.25 13.40 -6.00
CA PRO A 73 6.70 13.04 -4.65
C PRO A 73 5.67 13.29 -3.53
N PHE A 74 4.64 14.07 -3.81
CA PHE A 74 3.57 14.38 -2.85
C PHE A 74 2.36 13.44 -2.97
N SER A 75 2.43 12.40 -3.78
CA SER A 75 1.36 11.41 -3.92
C SER A 75 1.45 10.33 -2.84
N ALA A 76 0.62 10.41 -1.81
CA ALA A 76 0.53 9.37 -0.78
C ALA A 76 0.24 7.98 -1.39
N SER A 77 -0.64 7.92 -2.40
CA SER A 77 -0.99 6.67 -3.09
C SER A 77 0.19 6.07 -3.86
N ALA A 78 1.05 6.91 -4.48
CA ALA A 78 2.23 6.41 -5.18
C ALA A 78 3.27 5.82 -4.21
N HIS A 79 3.49 6.47 -3.06
CA HIS A 79 4.34 5.92 -2.00
C HIS A 79 3.76 4.63 -1.41
N HIS A 80 2.46 4.56 -1.21
CA HIS A 80 1.78 3.36 -0.73
C HIS A 80 1.97 2.18 -1.70
N LEU A 81 1.74 2.41 -3.01
CA LEU A 81 1.96 1.41 -4.05
C LEU A 81 3.42 0.95 -4.13
N LEU A 82 4.38 1.88 -4.05
CA LEU A 82 5.81 1.54 -3.98
C LEU A 82 6.09 0.65 -2.76
N GLY A 83 5.49 0.96 -1.61
CA GLY A 83 5.58 0.13 -0.41
C GLY A 83 5.11 -1.31 -0.65
N HIS A 84 3.98 -1.50 -1.33
CA HIS A 84 3.49 -2.83 -1.71
C HIS A 84 4.46 -3.57 -2.63
N CYS A 85 4.96 -2.90 -3.66
CA CYS A 85 5.91 -3.50 -4.60
C CYS A 85 7.19 -3.96 -3.88
N LEU A 86 7.75 -3.12 -3.02
CA LEU A 86 8.94 -3.45 -2.23
C LEU A 86 8.67 -4.58 -1.23
N PHE A 87 7.52 -4.57 -0.56
CA PHE A 87 7.12 -5.63 0.37
C PHE A 87 7.07 -6.99 -0.32
N ARG A 88 6.45 -7.06 -1.49
CA ARG A 88 6.31 -8.30 -2.26
C ARG A 88 7.62 -8.82 -2.84
N THR A 89 8.61 -7.95 -3.06
CA THR A 89 9.96 -8.35 -3.47
C THR A 89 10.89 -8.67 -2.29
N GLY A 90 10.39 -8.59 -1.04
CA GLY A 90 11.14 -8.91 0.18
C GLY A 90 11.98 -7.74 0.74
N ASP A 91 11.97 -6.58 0.10
CA ASP A 91 12.58 -5.35 0.64
C ASP A 91 11.67 -4.74 1.70
N TYR A 92 11.63 -5.36 2.88
CA TYR A 92 10.78 -4.93 3.98
C TYR A 92 11.21 -3.59 4.57
N GLU A 93 12.48 -3.26 4.48
CA GLU A 93 13.01 -1.97 4.96
C GLU A 93 12.58 -0.83 4.05
N GLY A 94 12.79 -0.96 2.75
CA GLY A 94 12.31 -0.03 1.75
C GLY A 94 10.78 0.12 1.77
N ALA A 95 10.05 -0.99 1.95
CA ALA A 95 8.61 -0.98 2.09
C ALA A 95 8.15 -0.15 3.31
N SER A 96 8.77 -0.38 4.47
CA SER A 96 8.47 0.40 5.68
C SER A 96 8.73 1.90 5.48
N ALA A 97 9.80 2.27 4.79
CA ALA A 97 10.12 3.66 4.47
C ALA A 97 9.07 4.28 3.53
N ALA A 98 8.67 3.57 2.48
CA ALA A 98 7.67 4.04 1.54
C ALA A 98 6.28 4.20 2.20
N PHE A 99 5.85 3.24 3.02
CA PHE A 99 4.60 3.36 3.79
C PHE A 99 4.66 4.50 4.83
N LYS A 100 5.82 4.75 5.43
CA LYS A 100 6.00 5.89 6.34
C LYS A 100 5.79 7.22 5.61
N GLU A 101 6.33 7.34 4.40
CA GLU A 101 6.14 8.58 3.63
C GLU A 101 4.69 8.76 3.20
N SER A 102 4.02 7.69 2.76
CA SER A 102 2.58 7.72 2.51
C SER A 102 1.79 8.18 3.74
N GLU A 103 2.11 7.65 4.92
CA GLU A 103 1.52 8.07 6.21
C GLU A 103 1.74 9.57 6.49
N ASN A 104 2.97 10.07 6.29
CA ASN A 104 3.30 11.47 6.52
C ASN A 104 2.49 12.41 5.61
N LEU A 105 2.34 12.03 4.32
CA LEU A 105 1.58 12.80 3.34
C LEU A 105 0.08 12.81 3.66
N CYS A 106 -0.49 11.68 4.12
CA CYS A 106 -1.86 11.63 4.61
C CYS A 106 -2.06 12.59 5.79
N LEU A 107 -1.19 12.53 6.81
CA LEU A 107 -1.26 13.41 7.97
C LEU A 107 -1.11 14.89 7.61
N ALA A 108 -0.26 15.21 6.64
CA ALA A 108 -0.10 16.60 6.17
C ALA A 108 -1.38 17.10 5.49
N TRP A 109 -2.00 16.27 4.66
CA TRP A 109 -3.28 16.57 4.01
C TRP A 109 -4.42 16.71 5.03
N GLU A 110 -4.56 15.75 5.95
CA GLU A 110 -5.56 15.78 7.02
C GLU A 110 -5.49 17.08 7.84
N LYS A 111 -4.27 17.50 8.17
CA LYS A 111 -4.03 18.75 8.89
C LYS A 111 -4.41 19.97 8.05
N ALA A 112 -4.09 19.99 6.77
CA ALA A 112 -4.39 21.10 5.87
C ALA A 112 -5.90 21.25 5.63
N GLU A 113 -6.61 20.15 5.48
CA GLU A 113 -8.05 20.09 5.19
C GLU A 113 -8.91 20.00 6.46
N ASN A 114 -8.29 19.99 7.66
CA ASN A 114 -8.97 19.81 8.93
C ASN A 114 -9.85 18.55 8.99
N VAL A 115 -9.33 17.43 8.41
CA VAL A 115 -9.98 16.13 8.39
C VAL A 115 -9.44 15.28 9.56
N SER A 116 -10.32 14.52 10.22
CA SER A 116 -9.89 13.60 11.26
C SER A 116 -9.17 12.39 10.66
N PRO A 117 -8.00 11.98 11.18
CA PRO A 117 -7.34 10.73 10.79
C PRO A 117 -8.25 9.50 10.85
N ALA A 118 -9.25 9.52 11.73
CA ALA A 118 -10.23 8.43 11.87
C ALA A 118 -11.09 8.20 10.61
N LEU A 119 -11.11 9.17 9.67
CA LEU A 119 -11.86 9.11 8.43
C LEU A 119 -10.98 8.78 7.21
N ASP A 120 -9.66 8.69 7.38
CA ASP A 120 -8.72 8.44 6.30
C ASP A 120 -8.28 6.96 6.23
N ASP A 121 -8.93 6.21 5.36
CA ASP A 121 -8.56 4.81 5.07
C ASP A 121 -7.14 4.66 4.53
N ALA A 122 -6.63 5.65 3.78
CA ALA A 122 -5.30 5.60 3.19
C ALA A 122 -4.22 5.70 4.28
N TYR A 123 -4.43 6.57 5.26
CA TYR A 123 -3.60 6.67 6.45
C TYR A 123 -3.51 5.33 7.20
N PHE A 124 -4.67 4.72 7.50
CA PHE A 124 -4.70 3.45 8.23
C PHE A 124 -4.07 2.30 7.47
N ARG A 125 -4.27 2.22 6.17
CA ARG A 125 -3.62 1.20 5.33
C ARG A 125 -2.11 1.36 5.38
N SER A 126 -1.60 2.58 5.26
CA SER A 126 -0.16 2.85 5.30
C SER A 126 0.47 2.46 6.63
N ILE A 127 -0.16 2.80 7.77
CA ILE A 127 0.29 2.35 9.09
C ILE A 127 0.26 0.83 9.20
N LEU A 128 -0.81 0.17 8.75
CA LEU A 128 -0.96 -1.27 8.81
C LEU A 128 0.19 -1.98 8.09
N TYR A 129 0.40 -1.64 6.82
CA TYR A 129 1.43 -2.27 6.01
C TYR A 129 2.84 -1.92 6.48
N ARG A 130 3.05 -0.72 7.02
CA ARG A 130 4.30 -0.36 7.68
C ARG A 130 4.58 -1.25 8.90
N ALA A 131 3.60 -1.47 9.78
CA ALA A 131 3.76 -2.35 10.92
C ALA A 131 4.06 -3.79 10.49
N VAL A 132 3.40 -4.29 9.43
CA VAL A 132 3.67 -5.62 8.84
C VAL A 132 5.09 -5.68 8.28
N SER A 133 5.54 -4.64 7.57
CA SER A 133 6.89 -4.58 7.02
C SER A 133 7.96 -4.63 8.11
N GLU A 134 7.79 -3.86 9.19
CA GLU A 134 8.69 -3.91 10.36
C GLU A 134 8.69 -5.29 11.03
N PHE A 135 7.53 -5.94 11.09
CA PHE A 135 7.44 -7.30 11.63
C PHE A 135 8.18 -8.31 10.75
N CYS A 136 7.98 -8.28 9.43
CA CYS A 136 8.67 -9.17 8.49
C CYS A 136 10.18 -8.93 8.48
N ALA A 137 10.62 -7.69 8.72
CA ALA A 137 12.03 -7.35 8.91
C ALA A 137 12.62 -7.78 10.27
N GLY A 138 11.84 -8.44 11.14
CA GLY A 138 12.27 -8.87 12.48
C GLY A 138 12.31 -7.75 13.53
N ARG A 139 11.87 -6.54 13.21
CA ARG A 139 11.88 -5.36 14.10
C ARG A 139 10.58 -5.28 14.93
N TYR A 140 10.33 -6.30 15.75
CA TYR A 140 9.05 -6.51 16.46
C TYR A 140 8.63 -5.35 17.37
N LYS A 141 9.56 -4.76 18.14
CA LYS A 141 9.26 -3.62 19.01
C LYS A 141 8.79 -2.39 18.23
N ARG A 142 9.40 -2.14 17.05
CA ARG A 142 8.95 -1.07 16.15
C ARG A 142 7.58 -1.35 15.59
N ALA A 143 7.36 -2.57 15.14
CA ALA A 143 6.07 -3.01 14.62
C ALA A 143 4.95 -2.85 15.65
N GLU A 144 5.18 -3.23 16.90
CA GLU A 144 4.24 -3.06 18.00
C GLU A 144 3.96 -1.59 18.30
N ALA A 145 4.99 -0.74 18.36
CA ALA A 145 4.83 0.69 18.61
C ALA A 145 3.96 1.35 17.53
N ILE A 146 4.17 0.99 16.25
CA ILE A 146 3.38 1.49 15.11
C ILE A 146 1.92 1.02 15.22
N ALA A 147 1.71 -0.27 15.49
CA ALA A 147 0.36 -0.85 15.63
C ALA A 147 -0.38 -0.26 16.84
N SER A 148 0.30 0.00 17.96
CA SER A 148 -0.28 0.61 19.16
C SER A 148 -0.70 2.06 18.90
N ARG A 149 0.11 2.82 18.17
CA ARG A 149 -0.25 4.18 17.76
C ARG A 149 -1.50 4.19 16.87
N ALA A 150 -1.58 3.31 15.90
CA ALA A 150 -2.78 3.17 15.07
C ALA A 150 -4.01 2.80 15.91
N ALA A 151 -3.85 1.91 16.89
CA ALA A 151 -4.93 1.50 17.78
C ALA A 151 -5.40 2.60 18.75
N SER A 152 -4.60 3.64 18.97
CA SER A 152 -4.98 4.80 19.81
C SER A 152 -5.86 5.82 19.07
N VAL A 153 -5.94 5.76 17.75
CA VAL A 153 -6.89 6.60 16.99
C VAL A 153 -8.30 6.06 17.22
N PRO A 154 -9.26 6.92 17.63
CA PRO A 154 -10.62 6.49 17.94
C PRO A 154 -11.36 6.11 16.63
N LEU A 155 -11.29 4.84 16.27
CA LEU A 155 -12.06 4.27 15.16
C LEU A 155 -13.41 3.79 15.65
N ASP A 156 -14.44 3.95 14.83
CA ASP A 156 -15.70 3.24 15.03
C ASP A 156 -15.40 1.74 15.18
N LYS A 157 -16.10 1.08 16.13
CA LYS A 157 -15.96 -0.37 16.40
C LYS A 157 -16.26 -1.21 15.16
N LYS A 158 -17.00 -0.67 14.22
CA LYS A 158 -17.36 -1.31 12.94
C LYS A 158 -16.34 -1.03 11.83
N HIS A 159 -15.33 -0.17 12.06
CA HIS A 159 -14.35 0.15 11.04
C HIS A 159 -13.60 -1.10 10.56
N PRO A 160 -13.54 -1.38 9.24
CA PRO A 160 -12.96 -2.62 8.71
C PRO A 160 -11.52 -2.87 9.15
N LEU A 161 -10.72 -1.80 9.29
CA LEU A 161 -9.32 -1.88 9.68
C LEU A 161 -9.09 -2.02 11.20
N GLY A 162 -10.11 -1.81 12.04
CA GLY A 162 -9.98 -1.94 13.49
C GLY A 162 -9.68 -3.37 13.95
N ARG A 163 -10.12 -4.40 13.23
CA ARG A 163 -9.84 -5.82 13.52
C ARG A 163 -8.39 -6.22 13.19
N PRO A 164 -7.83 -5.90 12.02
CA PRO A 164 -6.44 -6.19 11.69
C PRO A 164 -5.45 -5.60 12.70
N PHE A 165 -5.62 -4.36 13.14
CA PHE A 165 -4.74 -3.73 14.13
C PHE A 165 -4.76 -4.45 15.47
N ARG A 166 -5.94 -4.81 15.97
CA ARG A 166 -6.06 -5.59 17.22
C ARG A 166 -5.43 -6.96 17.12
N ALA A 167 -5.66 -7.68 16.03
CA ALA A 167 -5.08 -9.00 15.80
C ALA A 167 -3.54 -8.94 15.67
N MET A 168 -3.02 -7.91 15.03
CA MET A 168 -1.58 -7.68 14.89
C MET A 168 -0.92 -7.44 16.25
N ARG A 169 -1.49 -6.58 17.09
CA ARG A 169 -1.00 -6.34 18.45
C ARG A 169 -0.92 -7.63 19.25
N LEU A 170 -1.96 -8.46 19.20
CA LEU A 170 -1.97 -9.76 19.90
C LEU A 170 -0.87 -10.71 19.40
N ARG A 171 -0.59 -10.74 18.11
CA ARG A 171 0.49 -11.56 17.53
C ARG A 171 1.86 -11.09 17.99
N TYR A 172 2.10 -9.77 18.09
CA TYR A 172 3.37 -9.22 18.59
C TYR A 172 3.57 -9.57 20.07
N LEU A 173 2.56 -9.35 20.89
CA LEU A 173 2.59 -9.70 22.33
C LEU A 173 2.82 -11.19 22.54
N ALA A 174 2.17 -12.06 21.77
CA ALA A 174 2.37 -13.52 21.87
C ALA A 174 3.79 -13.95 21.48
N LYS A 175 4.47 -13.22 20.61
CA LYS A 175 5.84 -13.52 20.20
C LYS A 175 6.88 -13.00 21.20
N GLU A 176 6.64 -11.87 21.86
CA GLU A 176 7.50 -11.35 22.93
C GLU A 176 7.37 -12.19 24.22
N GLY A 177 6.18 -12.71 24.51
CA GLY A 177 5.96 -13.60 25.65
C GLY A 177 6.57 -15.01 25.52
N ARG A 178 7.12 -15.36 24.35
CA ARG A 178 7.81 -16.64 24.08
C ARG A 178 9.34 -16.51 24.11
N ARG A 179 9.88 -15.36 24.45
CA ARG A 179 11.30 -15.12 24.67
C ARG A 179 11.59 -15.04 26.15
#